data_02b6998c800fa0296b3728c1b7c296aa
#
_entry.id   02b6998c800fa0296b3728c1b7c296aa
#
_cell.length_a   1.000
_cell.length_b   1.000
_cell.length_c   1.000
_cell.angle_alpha   90.00
_cell.angle_beta   90.00
_cell.angle_gamma   90.00
#
_symmetry.space_group_name_H-M   'P 1'
#
loop_
_entity.id
_entity.type
_entity.pdbx_description
1 polymer ?
#
loop_
_entity_poly.entity_id
_entity_poly.type
_entity_poly.pdbx_seq_one_letter_code
_entity_poly.pdbx_strand_id
1 'polypeptide(L)'
;MKLSLIVSTYNRPDALDAVLHGLQQQQGVQETDWEILIADDGSGAETSRVVRHWQALLGKRLKHVWHEDRGFRLAAIRNRAAIKAEGDYLVFIDGDCVPFPDFVAMHLKLAEPGKSVAGSRILLAEGFTRELLTSSCPHAPALWSKWQWFKGWLGKDVNKAFGWLRLNLGAWRDRKAGDWRVYRGCNFGVWAHDFHTVDGMDEAFSGWGYEDSDFAVRLLRAGVRIKDGRFAVPVLHLWHRENDRSKQLENWRRFEASLNGTHVRATRGLSSLDQPVAAESIQ
;
A
#
# COMPACT_ATOMS: atom_id res chain seq x y z
N MET A 1 -5.02 -4.23 -19.70
CA MET A 1 -5.22 -4.01 -18.23
C MET A 1 -4.18 -3.02 -17.78
N LYS A 2 -4.60 -1.90 -17.23
CA LYS A 2 -3.73 -0.87 -16.66
C LYS A 2 -3.71 -1.01 -15.14
N LEU A 3 -2.53 -0.81 -14.51
CA LEU A 3 -2.36 -0.85 -13.07
C LEU A 3 -2.16 0.58 -12.53
N SER A 4 -2.88 0.94 -11.45
CA SER A 4 -2.62 2.15 -10.69
C SER A 4 -1.96 1.79 -9.36
N LEU A 5 -0.70 2.20 -9.18
CA LEU A 5 0.02 2.03 -7.93
C LEU A 5 -0.17 3.25 -7.04
N ILE A 6 -0.81 3.06 -5.90
CA ILE A 6 -1.14 4.10 -4.93
C ILE A 6 -0.14 3.99 -3.76
N VAL A 7 0.67 5.03 -3.59
CA VAL A 7 1.71 5.14 -2.56
C VAL A 7 1.25 6.11 -1.49
N SER A 8 0.95 5.62 -0.29
CA SER A 8 0.47 6.46 0.83
C SER A 8 1.64 7.08 1.58
N THR A 9 1.65 8.39 1.76
CA THR A 9 2.74 9.10 2.47
C THR A 9 2.22 10.15 3.45
N TYR A 10 2.99 10.41 4.50
CA TYR A 10 2.81 11.52 5.42
C TYR A 10 4.14 11.94 6.05
N ASN A 11 4.62 13.15 5.71
CA ASN A 11 5.82 13.78 6.28
C ASN A 11 7.09 12.89 6.35
N ARG A 12 7.28 12.02 5.34
CA ARG A 12 8.45 11.15 5.18
C ARG A 12 9.03 11.31 3.77
N PRO A 13 9.59 12.50 3.43
CA PRO A 13 10.15 12.75 2.11
C PRO A 13 11.31 11.81 1.78
N ASP A 14 12.13 11.44 2.77
CA ASP A 14 13.24 10.50 2.67
C ASP A 14 12.80 9.09 2.25
N ALA A 15 11.78 8.56 2.91
CA ALA A 15 11.24 7.24 2.63
C ALA A 15 10.51 7.22 1.27
N LEU A 16 9.71 8.26 0.98
CA LEU A 16 9.02 8.41 -0.29
C LEU A 16 10.00 8.45 -1.46
N ASP A 17 11.11 9.17 -1.32
CA ASP A 17 12.17 9.22 -2.32
C ASP A 17 12.75 7.82 -2.60
N ALA A 18 13.04 7.05 -1.54
CA ALA A 18 13.51 5.67 -1.67
C ALA A 18 12.50 4.76 -2.39
N VAL A 19 11.20 4.90 -2.11
CA VAL A 19 10.14 4.17 -2.80
C VAL A 19 10.10 4.54 -4.28
N LEU A 20 10.20 5.82 -4.61
CA LEU A 20 10.17 6.30 -5.99
C LEU A 20 11.40 5.87 -6.78
N HIS A 21 12.57 5.81 -6.15
CA HIS A 21 13.75 5.16 -6.74
C HIS A 21 13.49 3.69 -7.09
N GLY A 22 12.87 2.93 -6.19
CA GLY A 22 12.49 1.53 -6.47
C GLY A 22 11.46 1.41 -7.60
N LEU A 23 10.52 2.35 -7.70
CA LEU A 23 9.53 2.40 -8.77
C LEU A 23 10.13 2.79 -10.13
N GLN A 24 11.16 3.62 -10.15
CA GLN A 24 11.88 3.94 -11.38
C GLN A 24 12.60 2.70 -11.98
N GLN A 25 12.96 1.74 -11.14
CA GLN A 25 13.68 0.51 -11.54
C GLN A 25 12.75 -0.64 -11.96
N GLN A 26 11.45 -0.40 -12.16
CA GLN A 26 10.52 -1.46 -12.54
C GLN A 26 10.86 -2.07 -13.90
N GLN A 27 10.79 -3.39 -13.98
CA GLN A 27 11.14 -4.21 -15.15
C GLN A 27 10.00 -5.15 -15.52
N GLY A 28 10.00 -5.62 -16.76
CA GLY A 28 9.00 -6.57 -17.26
C GLY A 28 7.59 -5.99 -17.44
N VAL A 29 7.48 -4.67 -17.50
CA VAL A 29 6.23 -3.92 -17.72
C VAL A 29 6.52 -2.70 -18.61
N GLN A 30 5.57 -2.35 -19.48
CA GLN A 30 5.68 -1.13 -20.28
C GLN A 30 5.21 0.08 -19.47
N GLU A 31 5.79 1.25 -19.74
CA GLU A 31 5.43 2.48 -19.00
C GLU A 31 3.96 2.88 -19.16
N THR A 32 3.35 2.53 -20.29
CA THR A 32 1.93 2.78 -20.58
C THR A 32 0.97 1.90 -19.79
N ASP A 33 1.44 0.78 -19.25
CA ASP A 33 0.60 -0.23 -18.59
C ASP A 33 0.34 0.08 -17.12
N TRP A 34 0.98 1.13 -16.58
CA TRP A 34 0.81 1.51 -15.19
C TRP A 34 1.08 2.99 -14.92
N GLU A 35 0.55 3.46 -13.80
CA GLU A 35 0.74 4.82 -13.28
C GLU A 35 1.02 4.79 -11.77
N ILE A 36 1.48 5.92 -11.24
CA ILE A 36 1.78 6.13 -9.82
C ILE A 36 0.91 7.26 -9.30
N LEU A 37 0.21 7.03 -8.19
CA LEU A 37 -0.52 8.06 -7.46
C LEU A 37 0.09 8.19 -6.07
N ILE A 38 0.64 9.35 -5.75
CA ILE A 38 1.07 9.66 -4.39
C ILE A 38 -0.15 10.12 -3.61
N ALA A 39 -0.61 9.27 -2.68
CA ALA A 39 -1.70 9.52 -1.75
C ALA A 39 -1.13 10.18 -0.50
N ASP A 40 -1.11 11.50 -0.46
CA ASP A 40 -0.42 12.31 0.54
C ASP A 40 -1.40 12.82 1.59
N ASP A 41 -1.29 12.30 2.82
CA ASP A 41 -2.19 12.55 3.95
C ASP A 41 -1.94 13.90 4.65
N GLY A 42 -1.59 14.93 3.87
CA GLY A 42 -1.42 16.29 4.38
C GLY A 42 0.02 16.67 4.70
N SER A 43 1.00 16.11 3.98
CA SER A 43 2.41 16.45 4.19
C SER A 43 2.73 17.91 3.85
N GLY A 44 3.81 18.39 4.48
CA GLY A 44 4.36 19.73 4.27
C GLY A 44 5.20 19.87 2.99
N ALA A 45 5.86 21.03 2.88
CA ALA A 45 6.58 21.46 1.67
C ALA A 45 7.73 20.55 1.26
N GLU A 46 8.36 19.82 2.19
CA GLU A 46 9.49 18.94 1.88
C GLU A 46 9.05 17.72 1.06
N THR A 47 7.97 17.06 1.47
CA THR A 47 7.36 15.97 0.69
C THR A 47 6.90 16.47 -0.67
N SER A 48 6.26 17.65 -0.73
CA SER A 48 5.84 18.27 -2.00
C SER A 48 7.03 18.56 -2.93
N ARG A 49 8.22 18.90 -2.41
CA ARG A 49 9.45 19.06 -3.22
C ARG A 49 9.90 17.74 -3.84
N VAL A 50 9.91 16.67 -3.07
CA VAL A 50 10.22 15.33 -3.57
C VAL A 50 9.25 14.92 -4.66
N VAL A 51 7.94 15.08 -4.44
CA VAL A 51 6.92 14.74 -5.45
C VAL A 51 7.14 15.53 -6.74
N ARG A 52 7.35 16.85 -6.67
CA ARG A 52 7.63 17.67 -7.88
C ARG A 52 8.90 17.25 -8.61
N HIS A 53 9.96 16.90 -7.88
CA HIS A 53 11.18 16.38 -8.50
C HIS A 53 10.89 15.12 -9.32
N TRP A 54 10.18 14.16 -8.74
CA TRP A 54 9.82 12.93 -9.43
C TRP A 54 8.80 13.10 -10.54
N GLN A 55 7.89 14.08 -10.41
CA GLN A 55 6.98 14.44 -11.52
C GLN A 55 7.75 14.98 -12.73
N ALA A 56 8.83 15.73 -12.52
CA ALA A 56 9.69 16.18 -13.62
C ALA A 56 10.39 15.01 -14.33
N LEU A 57 10.71 13.92 -13.63
CA LEU A 57 11.37 12.74 -14.17
C LEU A 57 10.38 11.74 -14.81
N LEU A 58 9.24 11.50 -14.17
CA LEU A 58 8.27 10.48 -14.58
C LEU A 58 7.09 11.04 -15.38
N GLY A 59 7.00 12.37 -15.50
CA GLY A 59 5.98 13.06 -16.29
C GLY A 59 4.56 12.73 -15.82
N LYS A 60 3.66 12.53 -16.79
CA LYS A 60 2.23 12.28 -16.56
C LYS A 60 1.95 10.95 -15.85
N ARG A 61 2.94 10.06 -15.77
CA ARG A 61 2.81 8.78 -15.07
C ARG A 61 2.71 8.94 -13.56
N LEU A 62 3.20 10.05 -12.98
CA LEU A 62 3.12 10.32 -11.56
C LEU A 62 2.13 11.44 -11.26
N LYS A 63 1.06 11.10 -10.53
CA LYS A 63 0.05 12.02 -10.04
C LYS A 63 0.21 12.26 -8.55
N HIS A 64 -0.03 13.49 -8.07
CA HIS A 64 -0.06 13.84 -6.65
C HIS A 64 -1.50 14.09 -6.22
N VAL A 65 -1.98 13.33 -5.25
CA VAL A 65 -3.26 13.49 -4.61
C VAL A 65 -3.00 13.87 -3.16
N TRP A 66 -3.33 15.08 -2.80
CA TRP A 66 -3.10 15.64 -1.49
C TRP A 66 -4.40 16.15 -0.88
N HIS A 67 -4.52 16.12 0.43
CA HIS A 67 -5.54 16.80 1.19
C HIS A 67 -4.92 17.46 2.44
N GLU A 68 -5.64 18.44 3.02
CA GLU A 68 -5.22 19.14 4.22
C GLU A 68 -4.97 18.17 5.39
N ASP A 69 -3.90 18.43 6.17
CA ASP A 69 -3.61 17.69 7.40
C ASP A 69 -4.71 17.91 8.45
N ARG A 70 -5.42 16.87 8.78
CA ARG A 70 -6.41 16.80 9.86
C ARG A 70 -6.20 15.56 10.71
N GLY A 71 -4.92 15.18 10.93
CA GLY A 71 -4.50 13.95 11.60
C GLY A 71 -4.49 12.74 10.66
N PHE A 72 -4.24 11.57 11.21
CA PHE A 72 -4.04 10.34 10.45
C PHE A 72 -5.33 9.86 9.79
N ARG A 73 -5.43 10.00 8.46
CA ARG A 73 -6.62 9.67 7.65
C ARG A 73 -6.28 8.82 6.42
N LEU A 74 -5.53 7.75 6.65
CA LEU A 74 -5.03 6.86 5.60
C LEU A 74 -6.14 6.32 4.68
N ALA A 75 -7.27 5.89 5.24
CA ALA A 75 -8.42 5.41 4.45
C ALA A 75 -8.92 6.51 3.49
N ALA A 76 -9.07 7.74 3.97
CA ALA A 76 -9.58 8.87 3.19
C ALA A 76 -8.66 9.22 2.03
N ILE A 77 -7.34 9.30 2.26
CA ILE A 77 -6.41 9.66 1.18
C ILE A 77 -6.29 8.55 0.14
N ARG A 78 -6.35 7.27 0.56
CA ARG A 78 -6.38 6.13 -0.36
C ARG A 78 -7.64 6.13 -1.22
N ASN A 79 -8.80 6.42 -0.65
CA ASN A 79 -10.06 6.56 -1.38
C ASN A 79 -9.96 7.68 -2.44
N ARG A 80 -9.46 8.86 -2.05
CA ARG A 80 -9.25 10.00 -2.98
C ARG A 80 -8.29 9.65 -4.11
N ALA A 81 -7.22 8.92 -3.82
CA ALA A 81 -6.29 8.46 -4.85
C ALA A 81 -6.95 7.43 -5.77
N ALA A 82 -7.72 6.49 -5.23
CA ALA A 82 -8.44 5.49 -6.02
C ALA A 82 -9.45 6.11 -7.01
N ILE A 83 -10.15 7.19 -6.63
CA ILE A 83 -11.03 7.94 -7.55
C ILE A 83 -10.25 8.59 -8.71
N LYS A 84 -8.99 8.98 -8.48
CA LYS A 84 -8.11 9.59 -9.50
C LYS A 84 -7.36 8.56 -10.34
N ALA A 85 -7.42 7.30 -9.96
CA ALA A 85 -6.77 6.19 -10.65
C ALA A 85 -7.48 5.88 -11.98
N GLU A 86 -6.68 5.58 -13.01
CA GLU A 86 -7.17 5.22 -14.35
C GLU A 86 -7.02 3.71 -14.63
N GLY A 87 -6.41 2.98 -13.69
CA GLY A 87 -6.16 1.55 -13.84
C GLY A 87 -7.34 0.67 -13.47
N ASP A 88 -7.46 -0.45 -14.16
CA ASP A 88 -8.44 -1.51 -13.86
C ASP A 88 -8.09 -2.23 -12.56
N TYR A 89 -6.80 -2.24 -12.21
CA TYR A 89 -6.25 -2.91 -11.04
C TYR A 89 -5.48 -1.92 -10.17
N LEU A 90 -5.89 -1.81 -8.90
CA LEU A 90 -5.32 -0.91 -7.92
C LEU A 90 -4.34 -1.67 -7.03
N VAL A 91 -3.13 -1.15 -6.87
CA VAL A 91 -2.14 -1.66 -5.91
C VAL A 91 -1.83 -0.58 -4.90
N PHE A 92 -1.88 -0.91 -3.63
CA PHE A 92 -1.61 0.01 -2.53
C PHE A 92 -0.34 -0.41 -1.81
N ILE A 93 0.57 0.55 -1.61
CA ILE A 93 1.74 0.39 -0.74
C ILE A 93 1.90 1.61 0.16
N ASP A 94 2.58 1.42 1.30
CA ASP A 94 2.97 2.53 2.15
C ASP A 94 4.21 3.24 1.60
N GLY A 95 4.36 4.53 1.90
CA GLY A 95 5.44 5.38 1.44
C GLY A 95 6.83 5.09 2.04
N ASP A 96 6.94 3.98 2.78
CA ASP A 96 8.16 3.40 3.30
C ASP A 96 8.35 1.93 2.86
N CYS A 97 7.59 1.50 1.87
CA CYS A 97 7.61 0.16 1.29
C CYS A 97 8.30 0.18 -0.09
N VAL A 98 9.63 0.02 -0.12
CA VAL A 98 10.42 0.03 -1.36
C VAL A 98 10.15 -1.25 -2.16
N PRO A 99 9.64 -1.16 -3.40
CA PRO A 99 9.32 -2.33 -4.22
C PRO A 99 10.57 -2.94 -4.86
N PHE A 100 10.50 -4.25 -5.15
CA PHE A 100 11.49 -4.94 -5.98
C PHE A 100 11.28 -4.60 -7.46
N PRO A 101 12.31 -4.81 -8.33
CA PRO A 101 12.22 -4.45 -9.75
C PRO A 101 11.12 -5.18 -10.54
N ASP A 102 10.70 -6.35 -10.09
CA ASP A 102 9.65 -7.16 -10.70
C ASP A 102 8.25 -6.93 -10.10
N PHE A 103 8.10 -5.96 -9.18
CA PHE A 103 6.91 -5.80 -8.35
C PHE A 103 5.64 -5.52 -9.17
N VAL A 104 5.67 -4.55 -10.08
CA VAL A 104 4.51 -4.18 -10.91
C VAL A 104 4.15 -5.31 -11.87
N ALA A 105 5.13 -5.89 -12.55
CA ALA A 105 4.93 -7.02 -13.46
C ALA A 105 4.32 -8.23 -12.75
N MET A 106 4.78 -8.49 -11.51
CA MET A 106 4.26 -9.61 -10.72
C MET A 106 2.86 -9.36 -10.17
N HIS A 107 2.50 -8.11 -9.83
CA HIS A 107 1.11 -7.76 -9.50
C HIS A 107 0.19 -7.97 -10.70
N LEU A 108 0.57 -7.49 -11.89
CA LEU A 108 -0.18 -7.73 -13.14
C LEU A 108 -0.35 -9.23 -13.42
N LYS A 109 0.70 -10.03 -13.22
CA LYS A 109 0.65 -11.49 -13.40
C LYS A 109 -0.24 -12.20 -12.39
N LEU A 110 -0.37 -11.68 -11.16
CA LEU A 110 -1.19 -12.28 -10.10
C LEU A 110 -2.64 -11.79 -10.14
N ALA A 111 -2.92 -10.69 -10.82
CA ALA A 111 -4.25 -10.13 -10.94
C ALA A 111 -5.19 -11.14 -11.63
N GLU A 112 -6.23 -11.55 -10.92
CA GLU A 112 -7.24 -12.49 -11.36
C GLU A 112 -8.62 -11.96 -10.94
N PRO A 113 -9.61 -11.90 -11.86
CA PRO A 113 -10.95 -11.42 -11.53
C PRO A 113 -11.54 -12.12 -10.31
N GLY A 114 -12.17 -11.36 -9.41
CA GLY A 114 -12.72 -11.86 -8.15
C GLY A 114 -11.68 -12.22 -7.09
N LYS A 115 -10.42 -11.83 -7.29
CA LYS A 115 -9.37 -12.04 -6.29
C LYS A 115 -8.61 -10.74 -5.98
N SER A 116 -8.32 -10.54 -4.70
CA SER A 116 -7.43 -9.50 -4.19
C SER A 116 -6.10 -10.13 -3.76
N VAL A 117 -4.98 -9.52 -4.07
CA VAL A 117 -3.63 -10.02 -3.74
C VAL A 117 -3.17 -9.42 -2.42
N ALA A 118 -2.91 -10.27 -1.41
CA ALA A 118 -2.24 -9.87 -0.17
C ALA A 118 -0.73 -10.00 -0.33
N GLY A 119 -0.03 -8.89 -0.44
CA GLY A 119 1.42 -8.84 -0.56
C GLY A 119 2.15 -9.20 0.74
N SER A 120 3.45 -9.10 0.73
CA SER A 120 4.28 -9.35 1.91
C SER A 120 5.35 -8.28 2.07
N ARG A 121 5.91 -8.17 3.27
CA ARG A 121 6.98 -7.22 3.58
C ARG A 121 8.19 -7.92 4.19
N ILE A 122 9.34 -7.30 4.00
CA ILE A 122 10.61 -7.65 4.60
C ILE A 122 11.00 -6.44 5.44
N LEU A 123 11.10 -6.61 6.75
CA LEU A 123 11.42 -5.51 7.66
C LEU A 123 12.92 -5.25 7.65
N LEU A 124 13.30 -4.00 7.54
CA LEU A 124 14.68 -3.53 7.68
C LEU A 124 14.93 -3.04 9.10
N ALA A 125 16.16 -3.21 9.59
CA ALA A 125 16.59 -2.69 10.88
C ALA A 125 16.73 -1.16 10.86
N GLU A 126 16.63 -0.52 12.03
CA GLU A 126 16.75 0.93 12.18
C GLU A 126 18.07 1.49 11.65
N GLY A 127 19.19 0.94 12.12
CA GLY A 127 20.53 1.40 11.70
C GLY A 127 20.73 1.25 10.20
N PHE A 128 20.33 0.10 9.64
CA PHE A 128 20.43 -0.17 8.22
C PHE A 128 19.51 0.74 7.38
N THR A 129 18.30 1.03 7.86
CA THR A 129 17.40 1.99 7.20
C THR A 129 18.02 3.38 7.13
N ARG A 130 18.62 3.88 8.22
CA ARG A 130 19.29 5.18 8.23
C ARG A 130 20.45 5.25 7.22
N GLU A 131 21.24 4.20 7.15
CA GLU A 131 22.33 4.09 6.19
C GLU A 131 21.80 4.12 4.74
N LEU A 132 20.76 3.34 4.44
CA LEU A 132 20.14 3.33 3.12
C LEU A 132 19.59 4.69 2.70
N LEU A 133 18.89 5.38 3.58
CA LEU A 133 18.26 6.68 3.27
C LEU A 133 19.30 7.80 3.03
N THR A 134 20.54 7.64 3.50
CA THR A 134 21.64 8.57 3.21
C THR A 134 22.49 8.14 2.01
N SER A 135 22.25 6.96 1.46
CA SER A 135 23.01 6.43 0.32
C SER A 135 22.47 6.94 -1.02
N SER A 136 23.31 6.89 -2.05
CA SER A 136 22.91 7.18 -3.43
C SER A 136 22.00 6.09 -4.06
N CYS A 137 21.80 4.96 -3.38
CA CYS A 137 21.01 3.84 -3.85
C CYS A 137 20.11 3.28 -2.73
N PRO A 138 19.08 4.03 -2.30
CA PRO A 138 18.23 3.62 -1.17
C PRO A 138 17.41 2.35 -1.42
N HIS A 139 17.33 1.88 -2.67
CA HIS A 139 16.69 0.63 -3.07
C HIS A 139 17.69 -0.55 -3.22
N ALA A 140 18.97 -0.36 -2.88
CA ALA A 140 20.03 -1.37 -3.07
C ALA A 140 19.66 -2.79 -2.60
N PRO A 141 18.99 -3.00 -1.43
CA PRO A 141 18.66 -4.36 -0.99
C PRO A 141 17.73 -5.10 -1.96
N ALA A 142 16.91 -4.40 -2.76
CA ALA A 142 16.08 -5.03 -3.78
C ALA A 142 16.91 -5.66 -4.92
N LEU A 143 18.17 -5.23 -5.08
CA LEU A 143 19.12 -5.70 -6.10
C LEU A 143 20.17 -6.68 -5.56
N TRP A 144 20.10 -7.01 -4.28
CA TRP A 144 21.09 -7.87 -3.64
C TRP A 144 21.18 -9.27 -4.24
N SER A 145 22.39 -9.77 -4.37
CA SER A 145 22.67 -11.19 -4.66
C SER A 145 22.24 -12.07 -3.47
N LYS A 146 22.12 -13.38 -3.71
CA LYS A 146 21.79 -14.38 -2.68
C LYS A 146 22.73 -14.31 -1.46
N TRP A 147 24.03 -14.06 -1.71
CA TRP A 147 25.04 -13.96 -0.67
C TRP A 147 24.89 -12.66 0.15
N GLN A 148 24.58 -11.55 -0.48
CA GLN A 148 24.28 -10.28 0.23
C GLN A 148 23.05 -10.42 1.10
N TRP A 149 22.00 -11.08 0.61
CA TRP A 149 20.81 -11.38 1.40
C TRP A 149 21.13 -12.21 2.64
N PHE A 150 21.97 -13.26 2.48
CA PHE A 150 22.40 -14.09 3.61
C PHE A 150 23.20 -13.30 4.65
N LYS A 151 24.14 -12.45 4.18
CA LYS A 151 24.91 -11.57 5.07
C LYS A 151 24.02 -10.55 5.80
N GLY A 152 23.11 -9.88 5.11
CA GLY A 152 22.19 -8.91 5.70
C GLY A 152 21.25 -9.56 6.74
N TRP A 153 20.81 -10.80 6.49
CA TRP A 153 20.04 -11.55 7.48
C TRP A 153 20.89 -11.93 8.70
N LEU A 154 22.12 -12.39 8.51
CA LEU A 154 23.03 -12.74 9.59
C LEU A 154 23.41 -11.51 10.42
N GLY A 155 23.60 -10.36 9.75
CA GLY A 155 23.84 -9.04 10.37
C GLY A 155 22.61 -8.42 11.03
N LYS A 156 21.43 -9.06 10.88
CA LYS A 156 20.12 -8.56 11.35
C LYS A 156 19.63 -7.27 10.66
N ASP A 157 20.21 -6.92 9.51
CA ASP A 157 19.77 -5.77 8.69
C ASP A 157 18.38 -6.02 8.11
N VAL A 158 18.07 -7.28 7.80
CA VAL A 158 16.77 -7.74 7.26
C VAL A 158 16.24 -8.92 8.07
N ASN A 159 14.93 -8.99 8.23
CA ASN A 159 14.29 -10.05 9.01
C ASN A 159 14.07 -11.36 8.25
N LYS A 160 14.45 -11.44 6.95
CA LYS A 160 14.27 -12.63 6.10
C LYS A 160 15.53 -12.93 5.28
N ALA A 161 16.04 -14.16 5.38
CA ALA A 161 17.23 -14.61 4.64
C ALA A 161 16.97 -14.78 3.12
N PHE A 162 15.74 -15.05 2.72
CA PHE A 162 15.36 -15.41 1.35
C PHE A 162 14.48 -14.34 0.68
N GLY A 163 14.77 -13.05 0.91
CA GLY A 163 14.02 -11.95 0.31
C GLY A 163 14.06 -11.90 -1.22
N TRP A 164 15.13 -12.44 -1.81
CA TRP A 164 15.31 -12.59 -3.25
C TRP A 164 14.46 -13.71 -3.86
N LEU A 165 13.96 -14.66 -3.06
CA LEU A 165 13.29 -15.86 -3.55
C LEU A 165 11.95 -15.51 -4.21
N ARG A 166 11.79 -15.95 -5.46
CA ARG A 166 10.54 -15.87 -6.22
C ARG A 166 10.04 -17.28 -6.50
N LEU A 167 8.81 -17.58 -6.04
CA LEU A 167 8.21 -18.90 -6.20
C LEU A 167 6.88 -18.80 -6.94
N ASN A 168 6.72 -19.65 -7.94
CA ASN A 168 5.40 -19.87 -8.53
C ASN A 168 4.65 -20.89 -7.66
N LEU A 169 3.82 -20.40 -6.73
CA LEU A 169 3.08 -21.26 -5.82
C LEU A 169 1.76 -21.82 -6.42
N GLY A 170 1.39 -21.42 -7.64
CA GLY A 170 0.17 -21.89 -8.29
C GLY A 170 -1.06 -21.82 -7.36
N ALA A 171 -1.84 -22.89 -7.28
CA ALA A 171 -3.04 -23.01 -6.45
C ALA A 171 -2.77 -22.90 -4.92
N TRP A 172 -1.52 -23.06 -4.47
CA TRP A 172 -1.18 -22.88 -3.05
C TRP A 172 -1.43 -21.45 -2.56
N ARG A 173 -1.47 -20.48 -3.46
CA ARG A 173 -1.81 -19.09 -3.14
C ARG A 173 -3.26 -18.92 -2.65
N ASP A 174 -4.13 -19.86 -2.95
CA ASP A 174 -5.55 -19.82 -2.60
C ASP A 174 -5.87 -20.59 -1.29
N ARG A 175 -4.88 -21.19 -0.62
CA ARG A 175 -5.10 -21.98 0.61
C ARG A 175 -5.75 -21.19 1.75
N LYS A 176 -5.50 -19.88 1.81
CA LYS A 176 -6.08 -18.97 2.80
C LYS A 176 -6.98 -17.92 2.18
N ALA A 177 -7.63 -18.27 1.07
CA ALA A 177 -8.42 -17.34 0.27
C ALA A 177 -9.65 -16.76 1.01
N GLY A 178 -10.06 -17.33 2.13
CA GLY A 178 -11.12 -16.83 3.02
C GLY A 178 -10.62 -16.25 4.35
N ASP A 179 -9.31 -16.12 4.54
CA ASP A 179 -8.73 -15.64 5.80
C ASP A 179 -8.27 -14.19 5.68
N TRP A 180 -9.04 -13.24 6.22
CA TRP A 180 -8.71 -11.83 6.23
C TRP A 180 -7.38 -11.50 6.95
N ARG A 181 -6.91 -12.39 7.86
CA ARG A 181 -5.69 -12.19 8.65
C ARG A 181 -4.41 -12.21 7.80
N VAL A 182 -4.48 -12.71 6.58
CA VAL A 182 -3.33 -12.67 5.65
C VAL A 182 -3.16 -11.30 5.01
N TYR A 183 -4.19 -10.46 5.04
CA TYR A 183 -4.15 -9.13 4.45
C TYR A 183 -3.20 -8.19 5.21
N ARG A 184 -2.56 -7.28 4.49
CA ARG A 184 -1.63 -6.28 5.06
C ARG A 184 -1.84 -4.96 4.35
N GLY A 185 -2.23 -3.93 5.08
CA GLY A 185 -2.48 -2.60 4.55
C GLY A 185 -1.28 -1.95 3.84
N CYS A 186 -0.07 -2.37 4.19
CA CYS A 186 1.15 -1.83 3.60
C CYS A 186 1.48 -2.39 2.20
N ASN A 187 0.78 -3.42 1.72
CA ASN A 187 1.02 -3.99 0.39
C ASN A 187 -0.13 -4.91 -0.03
N PHE A 188 -1.00 -4.45 -0.91
CA PHE A 188 -2.07 -5.27 -1.47
C PHE A 188 -2.52 -4.77 -2.84
N GLY A 189 -3.15 -5.68 -3.61
CA GLY A 189 -3.74 -5.35 -4.91
C GLY A 189 -5.19 -5.80 -5.00
N VAL A 190 -6.05 -5.02 -5.66
CA VAL A 190 -7.47 -5.30 -5.81
C VAL A 190 -7.98 -4.73 -7.15
N TRP A 191 -8.96 -5.36 -7.76
CA TRP A 191 -9.62 -4.80 -8.93
C TRP A 191 -10.38 -3.52 -8.56
N ALA A 192 -10.31 -2.50 -9.42
CA ALA A 192 -11.02 -1.24 -9.20
C ALA A 192 -12.52 -1.47 -9.02
N HIS A 193 -13.11 -2.38 -9.81
CA HIS A 193 -14.52 -2.78 -9.65
C HIS A 193 -14.83 -3.31 -8.25
N ASP A 194 -14.00 -4.21 -7.73
CA ASP A 194 -14.21 -4.80 -6.40
C ASP A 194 -14.02 -3.76 -5.29
N PHE A 195 -13.03 -2.85 -5.46
CA PHE A 195 -12.81 -1.72 -4.55
C PHE A 195 -14.05 -0.82 -4.48
N HIS A 196 -14.64 -0.48 -5.63
CA HIS A 196 -15.87 0.31 -5.72
C HIS A 196 -17.10 -0.44 -5.16
N THR A 197 -17.22 -1.76 -5.39
CA THR A 197 -18.31 -2.59 -4.88
C THR A 197 -18.39 -2.53 -3.36
N VAL A 198 -17.25 -2.55 -2.66
CA VAL A 198 -17.20 -2.45 -1.21
C VAL A 198 -17.17 -1.00 -0.70
N ASP A 199 -17.32 -0.02 -1.60
CA ASP A 199 -17.31 1.41 -1.31
C ASP A 199 -15.96 1.93 -0.77
N GLY A 200 -14.86 1.32 -1.23
CA GLY A 200 -13.51 1.67 -0.82
C GLY A 200 -13.17 1.31 0.62
N MET A 201 -12.21 2.02 1.18
CA MET A 201 -11.83 1.89 2.59
C MET A 201 -12.78 2.70 3.48
N ASP A 202 -13.04 2.25 4.71
CA ASP A 202 -13.93 2.94 5.62
C ASP A 202 -13.20 4.08 6.36
N GLU A 203 -13.56 5.33 6.04
CA GLU A 203 -13.00 6.56 6.62
C GLU A 203 -13.43 6.79 8.08
N ALA A 204 -14.32 5.96 8.62
CA ALA A 204 -14.66 5.98 10.04
C ALA A 204 -13.50 5.49 10.91
N PHE A 205 -12.55 4.71 10.34
CA PHE A 205 -11.28 4.38 11.00
C PHE A 205 -10.35 5.59 10.94
N SER A 206 -10.11 6.21 12.06
CA SER A 206 -9.16 7.32 12.23
C SER A 206 -8.01 6.91 13.13
N GLY A 207 -6.80 7.37 12.85
CA GLY A 207 -5.61 6.88 13.53
C GLY A 207 -5.21 5.48 13.05
N TRP A 208 -4.30 4.83 13.74
CA TRP A 208 -3.74 3.56 13.32
C TRP A 208 -4.61 2.36 13.68
N GLY A 209 -4.79 1.45 12.70
CA GLY A 209 -5.17 0.05 12.89
C GLY A 209 -6.58 -0.33 12.44
N TYR A 210 -6.65 -1.54 11.91
CA TYR A 210 -7.84 -2.31 11.51
C TYR A 210 -8.62 -1.83 10.28
N GLU A 211 -8.26 -0.72 9.64
CA GLU A 211 -8.88 -0.26 8.40
C GLU A 211 -8.68 -1.25 7.24
N ASP A 212 -7.50 -1.88 7.19
CA ASP A 212 -7.16 -2.93 6.22
C ASP A 212 -7.86 -4.24 6.49
N SER A 213 -8.01 -4.60 7.75
CA SER A 213 -8.71 -5.80 8.21
C SER A 213 -10.21 -5.72 7.92
N ASP A 214 -10.81 -4.55 8.18
CA ASP A 214 -12.19 -4.26 7.83
C ASP A 214 -12.41 -4.35 6.31
N PHE A 215 -11.54 -3.71 5.53
CA PHE A 215 -11.59 -3.77 4.07
C PHE A 215 -11.53 -5.21 3.56
N ALA A 216 -10.62 -6.04 4.10
CA ALA A 216 -10.49 -7.44 3.74
C ALA A 216 -11.76 -8.26 4.07
N VAL A 217 -12.39 -8.01 5.22
CA VAL A 217 -13.65 -8.66 5.61
C VAL A 217 -14.78 -8.30 4.64
N ARG A 218 -14.89 -7.02 4.27
CA ARG A 218 -15.91 -6.55 3.32
C ARG A 218 -15.70 -7.12 1.91
N LEU A 219 -14.43 -7.23 1.44
CA LEU A 219 -14.10 -7.91 0.18
C LEU A 219 -14.53 -9.38 0.20
N LEU A 220 -14.22 -10.11 1.27
CA LEU A 220 -14.64 -11.52 1.40
C LEU A 220 -16.17 -11.68 1.35
N ARG A 221 -16.92 -10.78 1.95
CA ARG A 221 -18.40 -10.77 1.90
C ARG A 221 -18.94 -10.41 0.52
N ALA A 222 -18.22 -9.58 -0.23
CA ALA A 222 -18.53 -9.29 -1.63
C ALA A 222 -18.23 -10.48 -2.56
N GLY A 223 -17.69 -11.58 -2.04
CA GLY A 223 -17.32 -12.76 -2.83
C GLY A 223 -15.88 -12.73 -3.36
N VAL A 224 -15.12 -11.66 -3.09
CA VAL A 224 -13.72 -11.55 -3.50
C VAL A 224 -12.86 -12.44 -2.61
N ARG A 225 -12.00 -13.26 -3.23
CA ARG A 225 -11.10 -14.18 -2.52
C ARG A 225 -9.72 -13.55 -2.37
N ILE A 226 -9.00 -13.93 -1.32
CA ILE A 226 -7.65 -13.40 -1.08
C ILE A 226 -6.60 -14.37 -1.63
N LYS A 227 -5.76 -13.88 -2.53
CA LYS A 227 -4.61 -14.59 -3.10
C LYS A 227 -3.33 -14.21 -2.34
N ASP A 228 -2.60 -15.20 -1.85
CA ASP A 228 -1.33 -15.00 -1.14
C ASP A 228 -0.21 -14.53 -2.08
N GLY A 229 0.25 -13.30 -1.90
CA GLY A 229 1.33 -12.68 -2.68
C GLY A 229 2.76 -12.99 -2.20
N ARG A 230 2.92 -13.80 -1.13
CA ARG A 230 4.25 -14.17 -0.63
C ARG A 230 5.12 -14.77 -1.73
N PHE A 231 6.41 -14.44 -1.71
CA PHE A 231 7.40 -14.83 -2.72
C PHE A 231 7.10 -14.37 -4.16
N ALA A 232 6.13 -13.50 -4.36
CA ALA A 232 5.86 -12.89 -5.66
C ALA A 232 5.95 -11.37 -5.60
N VAL A 233 5.26 -10.74 -4.64
CA VAL A 233 5.17 -9.29 -4.51
C VAL A 233 5.61 -8.82 -3.12
N PRO A 234 6.85 -9.11 -2.67
CA PRO A 234 7.37 -8.53 -1.43
C PRO A 234 7.75 -7.06 -1.63
N VAL A 235 7.77 -6.32 -0.53
CA VAL A 235 8.37 -4.99 -0.44
C VAL A 235 9.40 -4.95 0.69
N LEU A 236 10.39 -4.06 0.59
CA LEU A 236 11.29 -3.73 1.69
C LEU A 236 10.64 -2.65 2.53
N HIS A 237 10.36 -2.95 3.79
CA HIS A 237 9.72 -2.00 4.69
C HIS A 237 10.81 -1.31 5.51
N LEU A 238 11.02 -0.04 5.23
CA LEU A 238 11.96 0.81 5.96
C LEU A 238 11.52 0.94 7.42
N TRP A 239 12.48 0.94 8.32
CA TRP A 239 12.17 1.11 9.73
C TRP A 239 11.61 2.52 10.00
N HIS A 240 10.61 2.58 10.84
CA HIS A 240 10.09 3.80 11.45
C HIS A 240 9.64 3.53 12.87
N ARG A 241 9.54 4.59 13.68
CA ARG A 241 8.91 4.49 14.99
C ARG A 241 7.47 4.04 14.82
N GLU A 242 6.97 3.27 15.79
CA GLU A 242 5.57 2.87 15.80
C GLU A 242 4.66 4.09 15.80
N ASN A 243 3.57 4.02 15.04
CA ASN A 243 2.54 5.05 15.01
C ASN A 243 1.84 5.17 16.37
N ASP A 244 1.25 6.33 16.62
CA ASP A 244 0.39 6.52 17.80
C ASP A 244 -0.76 5.51 17.78
N ARG A 245 -0.87 4.74 18.87
CA ARG A 245 -1.88 3.70 19.06
C ARG A 245 -3.03 4.13 19.96
N SER A 246 -3.16 5.40 20.25
CA SER A 246 -4.22 5.94 21.14
C SER A 246 -5.63 5.56 20.68
N LYS A 247 -5.84 5.45 19.37
CA LYS A 247 -7.12 5.05 18.73
C LYS A 247 -7.29 3.54 18.52
N GLN A 248 -6.29 2.72 18.84
CA GLN A 248 -6.31 1.27 18.54
C GLN A 248 -7.51 0.55 19.15
N LEU A 249 -7.89 0.88 20.41
CA LEU A 249 -9.02 0.24 21.07
C LEU A 249 -10.36 0.64 20.44
N GLU A 250 -10.51 1.91 20.02
CA GLU A 250 -11.70 2.39 19.32
C GLU A 250 -11.84 1.69 17.97
N ASN A 251 -10.74 1.63 17.20
CA ASN A 251 -10.70 0.96 15.91
C ASN A 251 -10.93 -0.56 16.04
N TRP A 252 -10.43 -1.19 17.11
CA TRP A 252 -10.74 -2.59 17.39
C TRP A 252 -12.24 -2.82 17.57
N ARG A 253 -12.92 -2.00 18.38
CA ARG A 253 -14.37 -2.11 18.59
C ARG A 253 -15.16 -1.93 17.29
N ARG A 254 -14.74 -0.98 16.43
CA ARG A 254 -15.31 -0.80 15.10
C ARG A 254 -15.13 -2.06 14.25
N PHE A 255 -13.91 -2.56 14.21
CA PHE A 255 -13.60 -3.77 13.45
C PHE A 255 -14.35 -4.99 13.99
N GLU A 256 -14.46 -5.16 15.29
CA GLU A 256 -15.23 -6.23 15.92
C GLU A 256 -16.71 -6.14 15.55
N ALA A 257 -17.31 -4.96 15.55
CA ALA A 257 -18.67 -4.74 15.07
C ALA A 257 -18.79 -5.06 13.55
N SER A 258 -17.80 -4.65 12.77
CA SER A 258 -17.72 -5.04 11.36
C SER A 258 -17.63 -6.56 11.20
N LEU A 259 -16.74 -7.22 11.95
CA LEU A 259 -16.52 -8.67 11.87
C LEU A 259 -17.76 -9.48 12.25
N ASN A 260 -18.57 -9.00 13.20
CA ASN A 260 -19.82 -9.64 13.64
C ASN A 260 -21.05 -9.23 12.79
N GLY A 261 -20.92 -8.20 11.97
CA GLY A 261 -21.98 -7.70 11.08
C GLY A 261 -22.04 -8.48 9.76
N THR A 262 -22.85 -7.97 8.83
CA THR A 262 -23.06 -8.54 7.49
C THR A 262 -22.82 -7.55 6.36
N HIS A 263 -22.51 -6.29 6.67
CA HIS A 263 -22.35 -5.24 5.68
C HIS A 263 -21.17 -5.52 4.74
N VAL A 264 -21.34 -5.14 3.49
CA VAL A 264 -20.34 -5.26 2.42
C VAL A 264 -19.69 -3.91 2.12
N ARG A 265 -20.44 -2.82 2.27
CA ARG A 265 -19.98 -1.46 1.96
C ARG A 265 -19.41 -0.78 3.20
N ALA A 266 -18.46 0.13 3.00
CA ALA A 266 -17.95 0.98 4.06
C ALA A 266 -19.07 1.82 4.71
N THR A 267 -18.94 2.11 5.99
CA THR A 267 -19.87 3.01 6.69
C THR A 267 -19.72 4.44 6.16
N ARG A 268 -18.48 4.84 5.89
CA ARG A 268 -18.13 6.11 5.25
C ARG A 268 -17.04 5.87 4.22
N GLY A 269 -17.45 5.60 2.98
CA GLY A 269 -16.57 5.22 1.88
C GLY A 269 -16.55 6.23 0.74
N LEU A 270 -16.28 5.75 -0.48
CA LEU A 270 -16.23 6.54 -1.69
C LEU A 270 -17.49 7.36 -1.93
N SER A 271 -18.66 6.76 -1.68
CA SER A 271 -19.98 7.40 -1.88
C SER A 271 -20.19 8.62 -0.96
N SER A 272 -19.44 8.74 0.12
CA SER A 272 -19.48 9.92 0.99
C SER A 272 -18.62 11.09 0.51
N LEU A 273 -17.70 10.85 -0.43
CA LEU A 273 -16.82 11.89 -0.99
C LEU A 273 -17.54 12.77 -2.03
N ASP A 274 -18.59 12.24 -2.66
CA ASP A 274 -19.41 12.95 -3.64
C ASP A 274 -20.50 13.84 -3.00
N GLN A 275 -20.69 13.76 -1.68
CA GLN A 275 -21.64 14.60 -0.97
C GLN A 275 -20.97 15.93 -0.63
N PRO A 276 -21.57 17.09 -1.00
CA PRO A 276 -21.11 18.37 -0.50
C PRO A 276 -21.13 18.32 1.03
N VAL A 277 -20.01 18.71 1.66
CA VAL A 277 -19.92 18.83 3.12
C VAL A 277 -21.11 19.65 3.58
N ALA A 278 -22.08 19.01 4.24
CA ALA A 278 -23.16 19.74 4.89
C ALA A 278 -22.50 20.74 5.83
N ALA A 279 -22.76 22.03 5.59
CA ALA A 279 -22.27 23.09 6.47
C ALA A 279 -22.70 22.72 7.89
N GLU A 280 -21.74 22.39 8.75
CA GLU A 280 -22.01 22.27 10.18
C GLU A 280 -22.59 23.61 10.61
N SER A 281 -23.89 23.61 10.91
CA SER A 281 -24.57 24.74 11.53
C SER A 281 -23.92 24.95 12.90
N ILE A 282 -23.09 25.99 12.99
CA ILE A 282 -22.57 26.51 14.24
C ILE A 282 -23.83 27.05 14.98
N GLN A 283 -24.24 26.34 16.01
CA GLN A 283 -25.11 26.88 17.07
C GLN A 283 -24.27 27.22 18.28
#